data_bc68117694785be6ff05a8c84f284524
#
_entry.id   bc68117694785be6ff05a8c84f284524
#
_cell.length_a   1.000
_cell.length_b   1.000
_cell.length_c   1.000
_cell.angle_alpha   90.00
_cell.angle_beta   90.00
_cell.angle_gamma   90.00
#
_symmetry.space_group_name_H-M   'P 1'
#
loop_
_entity.id
_entity.type
_entity.pdbx_description
1 polymer ?
#
loop_
_entity_poly.entity_id
_entity_poly.type
_entity_poly.pdbx_seq_one_letter_code
_entity_poly.pdbx_strand_id
1 'polypeptide(L)'
;KVMDSYDHAVHTMDKEKRKKYWEEAEEYNAMLVRENPQLSDAFSQEAKKSDSAYSHVLDMEDSGVMGALEIPKISLYLPIYHGTSQEVLEKGIGHLEGTSIPIGGKNTHAVLTGHRGLPSAELFSNLDQLERNDEFYIHILGKTLAYKVFQVETVKPEDTGHLTIAKGQDRV
;
A
#
# COMPACT_ATOMS: atom_id res chain seq x y z
N LYS A 1 -17.43 -1.14 8.25
CA LYS A 1 -18.20 -0.50 7.14
C LYS A 1 -17.37 -0.36 5.87
N VAL A 2 -16.17 0.31 5.91
CA VAL A 2 -15.36 0.52 4.69
C VAL A 2 -14.89 -0.81 4.10
N MET A 3 -14.41 -1.73 4.93
CA MET A 3 -13.96 -3.05 4.46
C MET A 3 -15.12 -3.91 3.96
N ASP A 4 -16.29 -3.81 4.58
CA ASP A 4 -17.47 -4.55 4.12
C ASP A 4 -17.91 -4.09 2.72
N SER A 5 -17.87 -2.79 2.44
CA SER A 5 -18.15 -2.23 1.12
C SER A 5 -17.12 -2.66 0.09
N TYR A 6 -15.84 -2.64 0.44
CA TYR A 6 -14.76 -3.11 -0.42
C TYR A 6 -14.92 -4.59 -0.77
N ASP A 7 -15.12 -5.44 0.25
CA ASP A 7 -15.29 -6.88 0.05
C ASP A 7 -16.52 -7.19 -0.81
N HIS A 8 -17.60 -6.45 -0.61
CA HIS A 8 -18.81 -6.59 -1.43
C HIS A 8 -18.54 -6.22 -2.88
N ALA A 9 -17.88 -5.08 -3.13
CA ALA A 9 -17.52 -4.63 -4.48
C ALA A 9 -16.64 -5.66 -5.20
N VAL A 10 -15.64 -6.21 -4.52
CA VAL A 10 -14.76 -7.25 -5.07
C VAL A 10 -15.54 -8.54 -5.37
N HIS A 11 -16.42 -8.98 -4.47
CA HIS A 11 -17.20 -10.21 -4.63
C HIS A 11 -18.21 -10.13 -5.76
N THR A 12 -18.81 -8.97 -5.97
CA THR A 12 -19.83 -8.76 -7.02
C THR A 12 -19.23 -8.42 -8.38
N MET A 13 -17.93 -8.13 -8.43
CA MET A 13 -17.24 -7.80 -9.67
C MET A 13 -17.07 -9.03 -10.56
N ASP A 14 -17.36 -8.88 -11.87
CA ASP A 14 -17.10 -9.95 -12.82
C ASP A 14 -15.59 -10.17 -13.07
N LYS A 15 -15.25 -11.33 -13.64
CA LYS A 15 -13.85 -11.71 -13.89
C LYS A 15 -13.13 -10.76 -14.84
N GLU A 16 -13.80 -10.27 -15.88
CA GLU A 16 -13.19 -9.39 -16.88
C GLU A 16 -12.86 -8.03 -16.28
N LYS A 17 -13.77 -7.46 -15.48
CA LYS A 17 -13.55 -6.21 -14.77
C LYS A 17 -12.41 -6.34 -13.77
N ARG A 18 -12.36 -7.43 -13.00
CA ARG A 18 -11.27 -7.72 -12.07
C ARG A 18 -9.92 -7.85 -12.79
N LYS A 19 -9.89 -8.56 -13.91
CA LYS A 19 -8.71 -8.70 -14.76
C LYS A 19 -8.23 -7.33 -15.27
N LYS A 20 -9.15 -6.48 -15.70
CA LYS A 20 -8.83 -5.13 -16.17
C LYS A 20 -8.17 -4.28 -15.09
N TYR A 21 -8.72 -4.27 -13.87
CA TYR A 21 -8.12 -3.55 -12.74
C TYR A 21 -6.72 -4.06 -12.42
N TRP A 22 -6.53 -5.38 -12.48
CA TRP A 22 -5.23 -5.99 -12.25
C TRP A 22 -4.20 -5.59 -13.32
N GLU A 23 -4.58 -5.64 -14.58
CA GLU A 23 -3.73 -5.26 -15.70
C GLU A 23 -3.35 -3.78 -15.66
N GLU A 24 -4.28 -2.91 -15.30
CA GLU A 24 -4.00 -1.48 -15.09
C GLU A 24 -2.97 -1.24 -13.99
N ALA A 25 -3.06 -1.99 -12.90
CA ALA A 25 -2.08 -1.92 -11.81
C ALA A 25 -0.70 -2.45 -12.24
N GLU A 26 -0.66 -3.55 -13.00
CA GLU A 26 0.59 -4.07 -13.57
C GLU A 26 1.25 -3.07 -14.52
N GLU A 27 0.47 -2.43 -15.39
CA GLU A 27 0.98 -1.40 -16.31
C GLU A 27 1.51 -0.18 -15.55
N TYR A 28 0.82 0.25 -14.49
CA TYR A 28 1.32 1.33 -13.64
C TYR A 28 2.68 0.96 -13.02
N ASN A 29 2.83 -0.24 -12.51
CA ASN A 29 4.09 -0.71 -11.94
C ASN A 29 5.21 -0.79 -12.99
N ALA A 30 4.89 -1.22 -14.20
CA ALA A 30 5.84 -1.25 -15.31
C ALA A 30 6.30 0.17 -15.71
N MET A 31 5.38 1.12 -15.72
CA MET A 31 5.69 2.53 -15.94
C MET A 31 6.68 3.08 -14.89
N LEU A 32 6.49 2.76 -13.61
CA LEU A 32 7.38 3.21 -12.55
C LEU A 32 8.82 2.69 -12.74
N VAL A 33 8.98 1.46 -13.20
CA VAL A 33 10.30 0.89 -13.52
C VAL A 33 10.98 1.67 -14.65
N ARG A 34 10.22 2.03 -15.69
CA ARG A 34 10.74 2.80 -16.84
C ARG A 34 11.12 4.23 -16.46
N GLU A 35 10.31 4.90 -15.67
CA GLU A 35 10.46 6.33 -15.35
C GLU A 35 11.34 6.58 -14.12
N ASN A 36 11.47 5.61 -13.24
CA ASN A 36 12.24 5.69 -12.00
C ASN A 36 12.02 7.02 -11.23
N PRO A 37 10.78 7.32 -10.81
CA PRO A 37 10.45 8.59 -10.16
C PRO A 37 11.19 8.76 -8.83
N GLN A 38 11.53 10.02 -8.50
CA GLN A 38 12.10 10.33 -7.19
C GLN A 38 11.00 10.31 -6.13
N LEU A 39 11.28 9.61 -5.03
CA LEU A 39 10.38 9.54 -3.89
C LEU A 39 10.58 10.76 -2.99
N SER A 40 9.47 11.34 -2.54
CA SER A 40 9.45 12.40 -1.54
C SER A 40 9.13 11.84 -0.16
N ASP A 41 9.45 12.60 0.89
CA ASP A 41 9.05 12.26 2.25
C ASP A 41 7.51 12.10 2.31
N ALA A 42 7.08 10.93 2.80
CA ALA A 42 5.66 10.59 2.94
C ALA A 42 4.87 11.56 3.85
N PHE A 43 5.58 12.28 4.71
CA PHE A 43 4.99 13.18 5.71
C PHE A 43 5.22 14.66 5.38
N SER A 44 5.83 14.98 4.24
CA SER A 44 6.02 16.38 3.84
C SER A 44 4.67 17.05 3.59
N GLN A 45 4.51 18.27 4.10
CA GLN A 45 3.28 19.05 3.95
C GLN A 45 3.04 19.52 2.49
N GLU A 46 4.03 19.41 1.64
CA GLU A 46 3.91 19.65 0.20
C GLU A 46 3.37 18.41 -0.50
N ALA A 47 2.14 18.03 -0.18
CA ALA A 47 1.42 17.03 -0.96
C ALA A 47 1.24 17.58 -2.38
N LYS A 48 2.09 17.13 -3.30
CA LYS A 48 1.84 17.32 -4.74
C LYS A 48 0.43 16.81 -5.02
N LYS A 49 -0.33 17.54 -5.82
CA LYS A 49 -1.61 17.05 -6.32
C LYS A 49 -1.37 15.64 -6.87
N SER A 50 -2.08 14.67 -6.33
CA SER A 50 -2.02 13.28 -6.80
C SER A 50 -2.20 13.25 -8.30
N ASP A 51 -1.35 12.52 -9.00
CA ASP A 51 -1.54 12.26 -10.43
C ASP A 51 -2.89 11.57 -10.63
N SER A 52 -3.68 12.06 -11.57
CA SER A 52 -5.00 11.50 -11.86
C SER A 52 -4.93 10.03 -12.26
N ALA A 53 -3.87 9.61 -12.97
CA ALA A 53 -3.64 8.21 -13.31
C ALA A 53 -3.47 7.33 -12.07
N TYR A 54 -2.67 7.77 -11.09
CA TYR A 54 -2.47 7.07 -9.85
C TYR A 54 -3.78 6.91 -9.06
N SER A 55 -4.53 7.98 -8.89
CA SER A 55 -5.75 7.96 -8.08
C SER A 55 -6.86 7.03 -8.62
N HIS A 56 -6.80 6.68 -9.90
CA HIS A 56 -7.75 5.77 -10.53
C HIS A 56 -7.34 4.30 -10.51
N VAL A 57 -6.06 4.00 -10.25
CA VAL A 57 -5.59 2.61 -10.17
C VAL A 57 -6.20 1.93 -8.94
N LEU A 58 -6.93 0.84 -9.16
CA LEU A 58 -7.59 0.09 -8.08
C LEU A 58 -8.56 0.91 -7.21
N ASP A 59 -9.07 2.03 -7.70
CA ASP A 59 -10.11 2.80 -7.01
C ASP A 59 -11.50 2.28 -7.36
N MET A 60 -11.94 1.28 -6.64
CA MET A 60 -13.27 0.71 -6.77
C MET A 60 -14.27 1.54 -5.96
N GLU A 61 -15.38 1.91 -6.61
CA GLU A 61 -16.47 2.68 -5.99
C GLU A 61 -16.05 4.07 -5.45
N ASP A 62 -15.03 4.68 -6.02
CA ASP A 62 -14.52 6.00 -5.60
C ASP A 62 -14.29 6.12 -4.08
N SER A 63 -13.99 4.98 -3.45
CA SER A 63 -13.74 4.92 -2.00
C SER A 63 -12.33 5.32 -1.58
N GLY A 64 -11.41 5.36 -2.53
CA GLY A 64 -9.99 5.54 -2.30
C GLY A 64 -9.28 4.33 -1.70
N VAL A 65 -9.99 3.21 -1.53
CA VAL A 65 -9.43 1.96 -0.99
C VAL A 65 -8.94 1.05 -2.13
N MET A 66 -7.68 0.67 -2.09
CA MET A 66 -7.10 -0.25 -3.07
C MET A 66 -7.02 -1.70 -2.59
N GLY A 67 -7.05 -1.94 -1.31
CA GLY A 67 -6.91 -3.26 -0.72
C GLY A 67 -6.91 -3.21 0.80
N ALA A 68 -6.42 -4.29 1.42
CA ALA A 68 -6.28 -4.37 2.87
C ALA A 68 -4.93 -4.94 3.28
N LEU A 69 -4.42 -4.46 4.41
CA LEU A 69 -3.22 -4.99 5.07
C LEU A 69 -3.64 -5.78 6.30
N GLU A 70 -3.15 -7.01 6.40
CA GLU A 70 -3.32 -7.87 7.56
C GLU A 70 -1.97 -8.23 8.15
N ILE A 71 -1.80 -7.95 9.44
CA ILE A 71 -0.63 -8.36 10.22
C ILE A 71 -1.14 -9.13 11.45
N PRO A 72 -1.22 -10.46 11.38
CA PRO A 72 -1.84 -11.27 12.44
C PRO A 72 -1.17 -11.11 13.80
N LYS A 73 0.15 -11.02 13.84
CA LYS A 73 0.90 -10.91 15.12
C LYS A 73 0.47 -9.75 16.00
N ILE A 74 0.05 -8.65 15.40
CA ILE A 74 -0.42 -7.45 16.11
C ILE A 74 -1.92 -7.21 15.93
N SER A 75 -2.65 -8.23 15.47
CA SER A 75 -4.10 -8.17 15.22
C SER A 75 -4.54 -6.99 14.37
N LEU A 76 -3.72 -6.63 13.37
CA LEU A 76 -4.00 -5.52 12.46
C LEU A 76 -4.70 -6.03 11.20
N TYR A 77 -5.84 -5.43 10.87
CA TYR A 77 -6.55 -5.59 9.60
C TYR A 77 -7.17 -4.24 9.22
N LEU A 78 -6.53 -3.55 8.26
CA LEU A 78 -6.89 -2.18 7.93
C LEU A 78 -6.94 -1.95 6.42
N PRO A 79 -7.81 -1.05 5.95
CA PRO A 79 -7.83 -0.66 4.54
C PRO A 79 -6.54 0.07 4.15
N ILE A 80 -6.12 -0.15 2.90
CA ILE A 80 -5.03 0.58 2.25
C ILE A 80 -5.67 1.63 1.35
N TYR A 81 -5.42 2.90 1.66
CA TYR A 81 -5.89 4.03 0.87
C TYR A 81 -4.83 4.53 -0.11
N HIS A 82 -5.26 5.23 -1.16
CA HIS A 82 -4.37 5.95 -2.06
C HIS A 82 -3.76 7.17 -1.35
N GLY A 83 -2.44 7.32 -1.47
CA GLY A 83 -1.74 8.48 -0.96
C GLY A 83 -1.46 8.46 0.55
N THR A 84 -0.82 9.52 1.00
CA THR A 84 -0.33 9.67 2.37
C THR A 84 -0.75 11.01 2.97
N SER A 85 -1.92 11.53 2.57
CA SER A 85 -2.47 12.74 3.15
C SER A 85 -2.78 12.55 4.63
N GLN A 86 -2.84 13.64 5.37
CA GLN A 86 -3.19 13.58 6.79
C GLN A 86 -4.53 12.89 7.00
N GLU A 87 -5.52 13.20 6.18
CA GLU A 87 -6.85 12.57 6.24
C GLU A 87 -6.78 11.04 6.12
N VAL A 88 -5.96 10.54 5.18
CA VAL A 88 -5.75 9.09 5.00
C VAL A 88 -5.08 8.48 6.22
N LEU A 89 -4.01 9.09 6.70
CA LEU A 89 -3.21 8.54 7.80
C LEU A 89 -3.91 8.60 9.17
N GLU A 90 -4.95 9.41 9.29
CA GLU A 90 -5.81 9.43 10.50
C GLU A 90 -6.80 8.26 10.55
N LYS A 91 -7.13 7.65 9.42
CA LYS A 91 -8.17 6.62 9.33
C LYS A 91 -7.68 5.23 8.91
N GLY A 92 -6.47 5.11 8.36
CA GLY A 92 -5.99 3.82 7.86
C GLY A 92 -4.54 3.85 7.42
N ILE A 93 -4.23 2.88 6.56
CA ILE A 93 -2.91 2.74 5.96
C ILE A 93 -2.88 3.49 4.62
N GLY A 94 -1.86 4.30 4.41
CA GLY A 94 -1.64 5.01 3.15
C GLY A 94 -0.62 4.32 2.27
N HIS A 95 -0.90 4.23 0.97
CA HIS A 95 0.08 3.83 -0.03
C HIS A 95 0.81 5.07 -0.54
N LEU A 96 2.14 5.07 -0.49
CA LEU A 96 2.95 6.19 -0.96
C LEU A 96 2.92 6.26 -2.49
N GLU A 97 2.39 7.37 -3.02
CA GLU A 97 2.41 7.65 -4.46
C GLU A 97 3.84 7.69 -5.00
N GLY A 98 4.06 7.14 -6.17
CA GLY A 98 5.39 6.99 -6.78
C GLY A 98 6.08 5.67 -6.42
N THR A 99 5.51 4.88 -5.52
CA THR A 99 5.93 3.50 -5.27
C THR A 99 5.01 2.50 -5.95
N SER A 100 5.47 1.25 -6.10
CA SER A 100 4.68 0.22 -6.78
C SER A 100 3.34 -0.01 -6.09
N ILE A 101 2.30 -0.26 -6.88
CA ILE A 101 1.01 -0.75 -6.37
C ILE A 101 1.23 -2.15 -5.77
N PRO A 102 0.65 -2.46 -4.59
CA PRO A 102 0.97 -3.67 -3.84
C PRO A 102 0.27 -4.92 -4.41
N ILE A 103 0.49 -5.22 -5.66
CA ILE A 103 -0.02 -6.41 -6.36
C ILE A 103 1.02 -7.51 -6.53
N GLY A 104 2.21 -7.32 -5.99
CA GLY A 104 3.32 -8.25 -6.13
C GLY A 104 4.01 -8.19 -7.50
N GLY A 105 4.91 -9.12 -7.73
CA GLY A 105 5.66 -9.23 -8.95
C GLY A 105 7.10 -8.73 -8.83
N LYS A 106 7.95 -9.19 -9.76
CA LYS A 106 9.35 -8.76 -9.81
C LYS A 106 9.49 -7.28 -10.14
N ASN A 107 10.53 -6.65 -9.63
CA ASN A 107 10.82 -5.22 -9.80
C ASN A 107 9.71 -4.34 -9.22
N THR A 108 9.13 -4.76 -8.10
CA THR A 108 8.16 -3.97 -7.35
C THR A 108 8.61 -3.72 -5.91
N HIS A 109 8.33 -2.52 -5.42
CA HIS A 109 8.44 -2.17 -4.02
C HIS A 109 7.28 -1.24 -3.68
N ALA A 110 6.26 -1.77 -3.03
CA ALA A 110 5.13 -1.00 -2.54
C ALA A 110 5.45 -0.46 -1.15
N VAL A 111 5.25 0.84 -0.93
CA VAL A 111 5.48 1.46 0.37
C VAL A 111 4.14 1.79 1.01
N LEU A 112 3.91 1.19 2.17
CA LEU A 112 2.75 1.42 3.00
C LEU A 112 3.17 2.18 4.25
N THR A 113 2.38 3.17 4.63
CA THR A 113 2.67 4.00 5.80
C THR A 113 1.45 4.09 6.72
N GLY A 114 1.71 4.23 8.00
CA GLY A 114 0.68 4.38 9.00
C GLY A 114 1.19 5.16 10.20
N HIS A 115 0.30 5.90 10.85
CA HIS A 115 0.64 6.62 12.07
C HIS A 115 0.95 5.70 13.24
N ARG A 116 1.79 6.19 14.12
CA ARG A 116 2.08 5.60 15.42
C ARG A 116 1.64 6.57 16.53
N GLY A 117 0.97 6.02 17.55
CA GLY A 117 0.62 6.80 18.73
C GLY A 117 -0.56 7.76 18.58
N LEU A 118 -1.46 7.53 17.61
CA LEU A 118 -2.71 8.28 17.53
C LEU A 118 -3.64 7.91 18.67
N PRO A 119 -4.24 8.89 19.38
CA PRO A 119 -5.19 8.60 20.47
C PRO A 119 -6.44 7.86 20.01
N SER A 120 -6.82 8.02 18.74
CA SER A 120 -8.07 7.48 18.18
C SER A 120 -7.91 6.11 17.50
N ALA A 121 -6.68 5.67 17.19
CA ALA A 121 -6.43 4.43 16.48
C ALA A 121 -5.02 3.89 16.71
N GLU A 122 -4.92 2.58 16.84
CA GLU A 122 -3.64 1.92 17.06
C GLU A 122 -2.76 1.86 15.81
N LEU A 123 -3.34 1.80 14.61
CA LEU A 123 -2.66 1.75 13.32
C LEU A 123 -1.31 0.98 13.40
N PHE A 124 -0.17 1.66 13.17
CA PHE A 124 1.18 1.09 13.25
C PHE A 124 1.84 1.24 14.63
N SER A 125 1.08 1.54 15.68
CA SER A 125 1.64 1.71 17.05
C SER A 125 2.39 0.48 17.54
N ASN A 126 1.98 -0.70 17.14
CA ASN A 126 2.58 -1.98 17.53
C ASN A 126 3.50 -2.59 16.45
N LEU A 127 3.83 -1.85 15.40
CA LEU A 127 4.64 -2.36 14.30
C LEU A 127 6.03 -2.82 14.75
N ASP A 128 6.57 -2.23 15.80
CA ASP A 128 7.86 -2.58 16.39
C ASP A 128 7.87 -3.96 17.08
N GLN A 129 6.72 -4.61 17.23
CA GLN A 129 6.64 -6.01 17.70
C GLN A 129 6.95 -7.03 16.60
N LEU A 130 7.04 -6.59 15.34
CA LEU A 130 7.39 -7.47 14.23
C LEU A 130 8.88 -7.79 14.25
N GLU A 131 9.17 -9.05 13.97
CA GLU A 131 10.52 -9.58 13.87
C GLU A 131 10.73 -10.20 12.47
N ARG A 132 11.99 -10.41 12.13
CA ARG A 132 12.36 -11.11 10.91
C ARG A 132 11.66 -12.48 10.83
N ASN A 133 11.13 -12.80 9.67
CA ASN A 133 10.34 -13.99 9.33
C ASN A 133 8.87 -13.96 9.79
N ASP A 134 8.41 -12.92 10.49
CA ASP A 134 6.99 -12.74 10.72
C ASP A 134 6.25 -12.53 9.40
N GLU A 135 5.06 -13.06 9.28
CA GLU A 135 4.26 -12.99 8.07
C GLU A 135 3.23 -11.86 8.15
N PHE A 136 3.01 -11.23 7.01
CA PHE A 136 1.90 -10.31 6.80
C PHE A 136 1.29 -10.54 5.43
N TYR A 137 0.07 -10.04 5.23
CA TYR A 137 -0.71 -10.33 4.03
C TYR A 137 -1.29 -9.05 3.45
N ILE A 138 -1.34 -9.01 2.11
CA ILE A 138 -2.06 -7.97 1.38
C ILE A 138 -3.20 -8.61 0.63
N HIS A 139 -4.41 -8.13 0.86
CA HIS A 139 -5.62 -8.58 0.20
C HIS A 139 -6.02 -7.57 -0.87
N ILE A 140 -6.00 -7.97 -2.13
CA ILE A 140 -6.32 -7.12 -3.28
C ILE A 140 -7.13 -7.92 -4.31
N LEU A 141 -8.26 -7.37 -4.73
CA LEU A 141 -9.11 -7.96 -5.78
C LEU A 141 -9.44 -9.45 -5.55
N GLY A 142 -9.65 -9.84 -4.31
CA GLY A 142 -9.93 -11.23 -3.94
C GLY A 142 -8.71 -12.14 -3.90
N LYS A 143 -7.51 -11.61 -4.12
CA LYS A 143 -6.25 -12.34 -3.97
C LYS A 143 -5.59 -12.01 -2.64
N THR A 144 -4.90 -12.98 -2.06
CA THR A 144 -4.09 -12.81 -0.84
C THR A 144 -2.63 -13.00 -1.19
N LEU A 145 -1.82 -11.97 -0.94
CA LEU A 145 -0.38 -11.98 -1.14
C LEU A 145 0.29 -12.13 0.22
N ALA A 146 1.12 -13.16 0.38
CA ALA A 146 1.84 -13.44 1.61
C ALA A 146 3.28 -12.90 1.52
N TYR A 147 3.68 -12.13 2.52
CA TYR A 147 5.02 -11.56 2.65
C TYR A 147 5.64 -11.98 3.98
N LYS A 148 6.97 -11.99 4.03
CA LYS A 148 7.74 -12.15 5.26
C LYS A 148 8.60 -10.93 5.52
N VAL A 149 8.65 -10.51 6.78
CA VAL A 149 9.58 -9.47 7.21
C VAL A 149 11.01 -9.97 7.03
N PHE A 150 11.82 -9.27 6.25
CA PHE A 150 13.24 -9.61 6.09
C PHE A 150 14.16 -8.62 6.79
N GLN A 151 13.69 -7.42 7.09
CA GLN A 151 14.47 -6.35 7.69
C GLN A 151 13.58 -5.41 8.50
N VAL A 152 14.08 -4.98 9.65
CA VAL A 152 13.44 -3.95 10.50
C VAL A 152 14.51 -2.92 10.85
N GLU A 153 14.26 -1.65 10.54
CA GLU A 153 15.21 -0.55 10.76
C GLU A 153 14.48 0.70 11.25
N THR A 154 15.20 1.51 12.02
CA THR A 154 14.79 2.88 12.33
C THR A 154 15.62 3.83 11.47
N VAL A 155 14.96 4.62 10.65
CA VAL A 155 15.59 5.54 9.69
C VAL A 155 15.12 6.97 9.93
N LYS A 156 15.87 7.94 9.42
CA LYS A 156 15.44 9.34 9.41
C LYS A 156 14.47 9.61 8.26
N PRO A 157 13.59 10.60 8.37
CA PRO A 157 12.61 10.92 7.31
C PRO A 157 13.22 11.19 5.93
N GLU A 158 14.39 11.78 5.89
CA GLU A 158 15.12 12.09 4.66
C GLU A 158 15.81 10.88 4.01
N ASP A 159 15.95 9.77 4.72
CA ASP A 159 16.57 8.55 4.22
C ASP A 159 15.55 7.67 3.48
N THR A 160 15.38 7.94 2.19
CA THR A 160 14.42 7.24 1.31
C THR A 160 15.07 6.12 0.48
N GLY A 161 16.35 5.86 0.65
CA GLY A 161 17.08 4.85 -0.14
C GLY A 161 16.52 3.44 -0.01
N HIS A 162 15.92 3.11 1.14
CA HIS A 162 15.29 1.81 1.40
C HIS A 162 13.96 1.60 0.69
N LEU A 163 13.37 2.65 0.14
CA LEU A 163 12.04 2.64 -0.49
C LEU A 163 12.10 2.37 -2.00
N THR A 164 13.29 2.27 -2.56
CA THR A 164 13.49 2.09 -4.00
C THR A 164 13.24 0.66 -4.45
N ILE A 165 12.86 0.53 -5.73
CA ILE A 165 12.67 -0.78 -6.36
C ILE A 165 14.01 -1.54 -6.39
N ALA A 166 14.02 -2.78 -5.90
CA ALA A 166 15.15 -3.69 -6.01
C ALA A 166 14.94 -4.65 -7.18
N LYS A 167 15.88 -4.66 -8.12
CA LYS A 167 15.78 -5.49 -9.33
C LYS A 167 15.58 -6.96 -9.00
N GLY A 168 14.58 -7.56 -9.63
CA GLY A 168 14.24 -8.98 -9.48
C GLY A 168 13.51 -9.32 -8.19
N GLN A 169 13.21 -8.35 -7.34
CA GLN A 169 12.56 -8.57 -6.04
C GLN A 169 11.12 -8.04 -6.03
N ASP A 170 10.32 -8.64 -5.16
CA ASP A 170 8.96 -8.25 -4.81
C ASP A 170 8.96 -7.85 -3.33
N ARG A 171 8.81 -6.55 -3.07
CA ARG A 171 8.91 -5.98 -1.72
C ARG A 171 7.69 -5.15 -1.35
N VAL A 172 7.39 -5.14 -0.06
CA VAL A 172 6.44 -4.24 0.61
C VAL A 172 7.07 -3.69 1.88
#